data_8e9fc34ffb73a93e35a5c12009ca170c
#
_entry.id   8e9fc34ffb73a93e35a5c12009ca170c
#
_cell.length_a   1.000
_cell.length_b   1.000
_cell.length_c   1.000
_cell.angle_alpha   90.00
_cell.angle_beta   90.00
_cell.angle_gamma   90.00
#
_symmetry.space_group_name_H-M   'P 1'
#
loop_
_entity.id
_entity.type
_entity.pdbx_description
1 polymer ?
#
loop_
_entity_poly.entity_id
_entity_poly.type
_entity_poly.pdbx_seq_one_letter_code
_entity_poly.pdbx_strand_id
1 'polypeptide(L)'
;MAECKNPLITIATVTYNAEAVIGCTIESIRRQTSRDFEWLVIDGASKDGTMEAVRSSGIEPLRWVSERDGGLYDAMNKAIDKAHGKYIVFLNAGDAFAAPDVVERIVKAAQDSPDVIYGQTRLVDAEQHELGSRHLTAPRHLTMQSFARGMVVCHQAFVPRLAIVGHYDLQYRLSADYEWCLRCLKASQGNAYLGDAPMVNYLVDGLSAKHRASSLGERWHIMCRYYGFVPTLLRHIGFVPRFLAHSVRMALTKALVKREKN
;
A
#
# COMPACT_ATOMS: atom_id res chain seq x y z
N MET A 1 37.31 1.09 -8.08
CA MET A 1 36.22 1.08 -7.08
C MET A 1 34.94 1.24 -7.89
N ALA A 2 34.04 0.23 -7.90
CA ALA A 2 32.74 0.36 -8.56
C ALA A 2 31.98 1.48 -7.84
N GLU A 3 31.57 2.51 -8.56
CA GLU A 3 30.62 3.51 -8.03
C GLU A 3 29.41 2.74 -7.51
N CYS A 4 29.13 2.87 -6.21
CA CYS A 4 27.91 2.35 -5.60
C CYS A 4 26.75 3.14 -6.21
N LYS A 5 26.22 2.68 -7.34
CA LYS A 5 25.07 3.29 -8.00
C LYS A 5 23.91 3.14 -7.03
N ASN A 6 23.34 4.27 -6.58
CA ASN A 6 22.14 4.23 -5.74
C ASN A 6 21.05 3.41 -6.47
N PRO A 7 20.35 2.52 -5.78
CA PRO A 7 19.28 1.75 -6.39
C PRO A 7 18.17 2.68 -6.92
N LEU A 8 17.47 2.26 -7.95
CA LEU A 8 16.33 3.04 -8.46
C LEU A 8 15.17 2.99 -7.47
N ILE A 9 14.96 1.85 -6.82
CA ILE A 9 13.80 1.60 -5.97
C ILE A 9 14.25 1.13 -4.59
N THR A 10 13.70 1.72 -3.53
CA THR A 10 13.67 1.10 -2.20
C THR A 10 12.36 0.34 -2.04
N ILE A 11 12.45 -0.99 -1.91
CA ILE A 11 11.33 -1.82 -1.45
C ILE A 11 11.40 -1.82 0.07
N ALA A 12 10.46 -1.12 0.72
CA ALA A 12 10.40 -1.00 2.18
C ALA A 12 9.38 -1.99 2.73
N THR A 13 9.83 -2.91 3.59
CA THR A 13 8.96 -3.83 4.31
C THR A 13 8.97 -3.47 5.79
N VAL A 14 7.79 -3.10 6.34
CA VAL A 14 7.61 -2.95 7.77
C VAL A 14 6.98 -4.22 8.34
N THR A 15 7.48 -4.69 9.50
CA THR A 15 7.11 -5.97 10.06
C THR A 15 7.13 -5.97 11.59
N TYR A 16 6.26 -6.76 12.20
CA TYR A 16 6.27 -7.07 13.62
C TYR A 16 5.55 -8.39 13.88
N ASN A 17 6.27 -9.39 14.41
CA ASN A 17 5.77 -10.75 14.67
C ASN A 17 4.97 -11.31 13.48
N ALA A 18 5.60 -11.35 12.32
CA ALA A 18 4.97 -11.71 11.05
C ALA A 18 5.53 -13.00 10.44
N GLU A 19 6.11 -13.90 11.24
CA GLU A 19 6.69 -15.17 10.80
C GLU A 19 5.75 -15.96 9.89
N ALA A 20 4.46 -15.99 10.24
CA ALA A 20 3.45 -16.75 9.50
C ALA A 20 3.19 -16.21 8.07
N VAL A 21 3.49 -14.93 7.80
CA VAL A 21 3.10 -14.28 6.53
C VAL A 21 4.27 -13.64 5.77
N ILE A 22 5.43 -13.42 6.39
CA ILE A 22 6.57 -12.75 5.74
C ILE A 22 7.13 -13.54 4.55
N GLY A 23 6.95 -14.87 4.55
CA GLY A 23 7.46 -15.75 3.50
C GLY A 23 6.95 -15.42 2.10
N CYS A 24 5.67 -15.06 1.95
CA CYS A 24 5.12 -14.67 0.65
C CYS A 24 5.70 -13.35 0.13
N THR A 25 5.98 -12.39 1.04
CA THR A 25 6.65 -11.12 0.70
C THR A 25 8.07 -11.38 0.20
N ILE A 26 8.85 -12.17 0.95
CA ILE A 26 10.22 -12.57 0.58
C ILE A 26 10.23 -13.21 -0.80
N GLU A 27 9.38 -14.22 -1.02
CA GLU A 27 9.34 -14.95 -2.28
C GLU A 27 8.97 -14.05 -3.46
N SER A 28 8.04 -13.12 -3.26
CA SER A 28 7.61 -12.18 -4.30
C SER A 28 8.73 -11.21 -4.72
N ILE A 29 9.56 -10.76 -3.77
CA ILE A 29 10.74 -9.91 -4.03
C ILE A 29 11.85 -10.73 -4.71
N ARG A 30 12.09 -11.94 -4.23
CA ARG A 30 13.13 -12.84 -4.77
C ARG A 30 12.89 -13.20 -6.24
N ARG A 31 11.62 -13.32 -6.65
CA ARG A 31 11.23 -13.67 -8.04
C ARG A 31 11.30 -12.50 -9.01
N GLN A 32 11.57 -11.27 -8.57
CA GLN A 32 11.59 -10.14 -9.49
C GLN A 32 12.69 -10.27 -10.54
N THR A 33 12.32 -9.99 -11.81
CA THR A 33 13.24 -10.08 -12.96
C THR A 33 14.28 -8.96 -12.96
N SER A 34 13.88 -7.76 -12.54
CA SER A 34 14.81 -6.63 -12.35
C SER A 34 15.39 -6.62 -10.95
N ARG A 35 16.68 -6.27 -10.83
CA ARG A 35 17.43 -6.12 -9.57
C ARG A 35 17.81 -4.67 -9.25
N ASP A 36 17.22 -3.70 -9.94
CA ASP A 36 17.49 -2.27 -9.69
C ASP A 36 16.71 -1.77 -8.46
N PHE A 37 16.89 -2.47 -7.34
CA PHE A 37 16.29 -2.14 -6.04
C PHE A 37 17.21 -2.48 -4.88
N GLU A 38 16.99 -1.84 -3.74
CA GLU A 38 17.36 -2.34 -2.41
C GLU A 38 16.13 -2.85 -1.68
N TRP A 39 16.30 -3.88 -0.84
CA TRP A 39 15.25 -4.30 0.08
C TRP A 39 15.59 -3.78 1.49
N LEU A 40 14.75 -2.92 2.03
CA LEU A 40 14.88 -2.31 3.36
C LEU A 40 13.79 -2.86 4.27
N VAL A 41 14.19 -3.53 5.36
CA VAL A 41 13.27 -4.07 6.36
C VAL A 41 13.35 -3.27 7.64
N ILE A 42 12.21 -2.78 8.12
CA ILE A 42 12.06 -2.13 9.43
C ILE A 42 11.20 -3.06 10.30
N ASP A 43 11.83 -3.64 11.29
CA ASP A 43 11.22 -4.59 12.22
C ASP A 43 10.98 -3.94 13.59
N GLY A 44 9.76 -4.06 14.11
CA GLY A 44 9.33 -3.55 15.41
C GLY A 44 9.85 -4.31 16.63
N ALA A 45 11.04 -4.93 16.56
CA ALA A 45 11.63 -5.83 17.55
C ALA A 45 10.82 -7.12 17.70
N SER A 46 10.58 -7.83 16.62
CA SER A 46 9.92 -9.14 16.58
C SER A 46 10.62 -10.16 17.48
N LYS A 47 9.82 -11.07 18.08
CA LYS A 47 10.29 -12.12 18.97
C LYS A 47 10.09 -13.53 18.41
N ASP A 48 9.50 -13.63 17.23
CA ASP A 48 9.28 -14.86 16.48
C ASP A 48 10.36 -15.06 15.40
N GLY A 49 10.18 -16.01 14.49
CA GLY A 49 11.09 -16.29 13.38
C GLY A 49 11.15 -15.25 12.26
N THR A 50 10.43 -14.11 12.37
CA THR A 50 10.35 -13.09 11.30
C THR A 50 11.72 -12.66 10.82
N MET A 51 12.62 -12.23 11.72
CA MET A 51 13.93 -11.70 11.33
C MET A 51 14.92 -12.80 10.91
N GLU A 52 14.71 -14.04 11.34
CA GLU A 52 15.46 -15.18 10.82
C GLU A 52 15.11 -15.44 9.35
N ALA A 53 13.81 -15.44 9.01
CA ALA A 53 13.35 -15.58 7.63
C ALA A 53 13.88 -14.45 6.73
N VAL A 54 13.90 -13.20 7.22
CA VAL A 54 14.45 -12.05 6.48
C VAL A 54 15.94 -12.24 6.19
N ARG A 55 16.76 -12.56 7.22
CA ARG A 55 18.21 -12.71 7.06
C ARG A 55 18.60 -13.88 6.18
N SER A 56 17.82 -14.96 6.22
CA SER A 56 18.05 -16.16 5.40
C SER A 56 17.45 -16.07 3.99
N SER A 57 16.83 -14.95 3.60
CA SER A 57 16.12 -14.78 2.33
C SER A 57 16.98 -14.91 1.07
N GLY A 58 18.30 -14.63 1.17
CA GLY A 58 19.21 -14.57 0.03
C GLY A 58 18.96 -13.40 -0.93
N ILE A 59 18.17 -12.40 -0.53
CA ILE A 59 17.93 -11.20 -1.34
C ILE A 59 19.04 -10.18 -1.07
N GLU A 60 19.64 -9.66 -2.15
CA GLU A 60 20.67 -8.64 -2.09
C GLU A 60 20.36 -7.49 -3.07
N PRO A 61 20.65 -6.23 -2.71
CA PRO A 61 21.12 -5.77 -1.40
C PRO A 61 20.00 -5.73 -0.35
N LEU A 62 20.25 -6.33 0.81
CA LEU A 62 19.35 -6.30 1.98
C LEU A 62 19.92 -5.37 3.04
N ARG A 63 19.06 -4.47 3.53
CA ARG A 63 19.30 -3.65 4.72
C ARG A 63 18.17 -3.83 5.71
N TRP A 64 18.45 -3.89 6.99
CA TRP A 64 17.41 -4.03 8.00
C TRP A 64 17.76 -3.29 9.30
N VAL A 65 16.71 -2.92 10.02
CA VAL A 65 16.77 -2.39 11.39
C VAL A 65 15.70 -3.10 12.20
N SER A 66 16.06 -3.62 13.38
CA SER A 66 15.13 -4.25 14.31
C SER A 66 15.21 -3.50 15.64
N GLU A 67 14.19 -2.71 15.94
CA GLU A 67 14.06 -1.91 17.14
C GLU A 67 12.58 -1.60 17.42
N ARG A 68 12.23 -1.29 18.66
CA ARG A 68 10.88 -0.89 19.00
C ARG A 68 10.46 0.36 18.24
N ASP A 69 9.21 0.37 17.81
CA ASP A 69 8.57 1.51 17.15
C ASP A 69 7.27 1.93 17.86
N GLY A 70 6.74 3.07 17.46
CA GLY A 70 5.45 3.62 17.90
C GLY A 70 4.25 3.08 17.09
N GLY A 71 4.44 2.04 16.27
CA GLY A 71 3.44 1.44 15.40
C GLY A 71 3.77 1.56 13.93
N LEU A 72 2.86 1.06 13.07
CA LEU A 72 3.04 0.90 11.63
C LEU A 72 3.62 2.15 10.93
N TYR A 73 3.05 3.31 11.16
CA TYR A 73 3.47 4.54 10.46
C TYR A 73 4.78 5.13 10.99
N ASP A 74 5.13 4.86 12.26
CA ASP A 74 6.45 5.19 12.80
C ASP A 74 7.54 4.33 12.14
N ALA A 75 7.30 3.04 11.98
CA ALA A 75 8.17 2.13 11.23
C ALA A 75 8.33 2.56 9.76
N MET A 76 7.23 3.00 9.12
CA MET A 76 7.28 3.54 7.76
C MET A 76 8.08 4.85 7.67
N ASN A 77 8.00 5.73 8.67
CA ASN A 77 8.83 6.94 8.73
C ASN A 77 10.31 6.59 8.85
N LYS A 78 10.66 5.62 9.68
CA LYS A 78 12.05 5.11 9.75
C LYS A 78 12.52 4.55 8.41
N ALA A 79 11.62 3.90 7.64
CA ALA A 79 11.95 3.42 6.30
C ALA A 79 12.22 4.58 5.33
N ILE A 80 11.42 5.65 5.37
CA ILE A 80 11.63 6.85 4.54
C ILE A 80 13.00 7.47 4.83
N ASP A 81 13.37 7.60 6.12
CA ASP A 81 14.67 8.18 6.52
C ASP A 81 15.87 7.35 6.08
N LYS A 82 15.69 6.04 5.89
CA LYS A 82 16.76 5.10 5.57
C LYS A 82 16.78 4.64 4.10
N ALA A 83 15.79 5.07 3.30
CA ALA A 83 15.70 4.72 1.89
C ALA A 83 16.78 5.42 1.06
N HIS A 84 17.42 4.69 0.15
CA HIS A 84 18.44 5.21 -0.79
C HIS A 84 17.94 5.27 -2.24
N GLY A 85 16.80 4.64 -2.54
CA GLY A 85 16.22 4.62 -3.88
C GLY A 85 15.74 5.99 -4.33
N LYS A 86 15.68 6.19 -5.64
CA LYS A 86 14.99 7.36 -6.22
C LYS A 86 13.48 7.31 -5.94
N TYR A 87 12.93 6.10 -5.87
CA TYR A 87 11.52 5.81 -5.57
C TYR A 87 11.43 4.91 -4.34
N ILE A 88 10.31 4.98 -3.64
CA ILE A 88 9.99 4.08 -2.54
C ILE A 88 8.66 3.37 -2.77
N VAL A 89 8.62 2.07 -2.49
CA VAL A 89 7.40 1.27 -2.45
C VAL A 89 7.31 0.56 -1.10
N PHE A 90 6.16 0.67 -0.44
CA PHE A 90 5.89 -0.08 0.78
C PHE A 90 5.25 -1.42 0.44
N LEU A 91 5.93 -2.51 0.74
CA LEU A 91 5.43 -3.87 0.63
C LEU A 91 5.49 -4.51 2.01
N ASN A 92 4.42 -4.35 2.79
CA ASN A 92 4.37 -4.80 4.18
C ASN A 92 4.40 -6.32 4.27
N ALA A 93 4.79 -6.85 5.43
CA ALA A 93 4.76 -8.30 5.66
C ALA A 93 3.35 -8.88 5.41
N GLY A 94 3.26 -9.90 4.57
CA GLY A 94 2.01 -10.50 4.10
C GLY A 94 1.53 -10.00 2.74
N ASP A 95 1.93 -8.80 2.30
CA ASP A 95 1.70 -8.31 0.95
C ASP A 95 2.77 -8.85 0.00
N ALA A 96 2.46 -8.99 -1.28
CA ALA A 96 3.36 -9.54 -2.29
C ALA A 96 3.26 -8.78 -3.61
N PHE A 97 4.35 -8.69 -4.37
CA PHE A 97 4.23 -8.32 -5.78
C PHE A 97 3.40 -9.36 -6.53
N ALA A 98 2.49 -8.90 -7.37
CA ALA A 98 1.52 -9.77 -8.04
C ALA A 98 2.10 -10.57 -9.20
N ALA A 99 3.28 -10.19 -9.71
CA ALA A 99 3.98 -10.84 -10.82
C ALA A 99 5.50 -10.64 -10.73
N PRO A 100 6.31 -11.50 -11.38
CA PRO A 100 7.76 -11.38 -11.36
C PRO A 100 8.31 -10.15 -12.09
N ASP A 101 7.53 -9.51 -12.94
CA ASP A 101 7.94 -8.36 -13.76
C ASP A 101 7.56 -7.00 -13.17
N VAL A 102 7.01 -6.96 -11.96
CA VAL A 102 6.49 -5.70 -11.36
C VAL A 102 7.61 -4.66 -11.21
N VAL A 103 8.76 -5.05 -10.67
CA VAL A 103 9.89 -4.13 -10.52
C VAL A 103 10.40 -3.65 -11.87
N GLU A 104 10.48 -4.52 -12.87
CA GLU A 104 10.86 -4.15 -14.25
C GLU A 104 9.89 -3.13 -14.86
N ARG A 105 8.57 -3.32 -14.66
CA ARG A 105 7.54 -2.36 -15.10
C ARG A 105 7.70 -1.00 -14.40
N ILE A 106 8.02 -0.98 -13.10
CA ILE A 106 8.32 0.26 -12.37
C ILE A 106 9.57 0.92 -12.95
N VAL A 107 10.66 0.16 -13.18
CA VAL A 107 11.91 0.66 -13.77
C VAL A 107 11.66 1.28 -15.14
N LYS A 108 10.87 0.64 -15.99
CA LYS A 108 10.49 1.16 -17.30
C LYS A 108 9.70 2.47 -17.19
N ALA A 109 8.70 2.52 -16.31
CA ALA A 109 7.91 3.73 -16.07
C ALA A 109 8.74 4.88 -15.48
N ALA A 110 9.78 4.57 -14.71
CA ALA A 110 10.67 5.55 -14.09
C ALA A 110 11.60 6.28 -15.08
N GLN A 111 11.72 5.80 -16.34
CA GLN A 111 12.52 6.46 -17.40
C GLN A 111 12.04 7.88 -17.68
N ASP A 112 10.72 8.11 -17.66
CA ASP A 112 10.12 9.43 -17.85
C ASP A 112 10.15 10.29 -16.57
N SER A 113 10.78 9.77 -15.50
CA SER A 113 10.93 10.44 -14.20
C SER A 113 9.63 10.99 -13.59
N PRO A 114 8.50 10.25 -13.62
CA PRO A 114 7.27 10.71 -13.00
C PRO A 114 7.46 10.88 -11.48
N ASP A 115 6.64 11.72 -10.86
CA ASP A 115 6.67 11.89 -9.41
C ASP A 115 6.00 10.75 -8.65
N VAL A 116 5.01 10.10 -9.29
CA VAL A 116 4.32 8.93 -8.73
C VAL A 116 4.12 7.88 -9.82
N ILE A 117 4.54 6.65 -9.54
CA ILE A 117 4.20 5.47 -10.33
C ILE A 117 3.15 4.69 -9.53
N TYR A 118 2.08 4.20 -10.17
CA TYR A 118 1.01 3.52 -9.46
C TYR A 118 0.34 2.44 -10.31
N GLY A 119 -0.31 1.49 -9.64
CA GLY A 119 -0.95 0.37 -10.29
C GLY A 119 -2.19 -0.15 -9.58
N GLN A 120 -2.73 -1.25 -10.10
CA GLN A 120 -3.86 -1.97 -9.53
C GLN A 120 -3.42 -2.87 -8.37
N THR A 121 -4.38 -3.22 -7.52
CA THR A 121 -4.19 -4.10 -6.37
C THR A 121 -5.23 -5.22 -6.44
N ARG A 122 -4.79 -6.44 -6.22
CA ARG A 122 -5.61 -7.63 -6.07
C ARG A 122 -5.71 -7.99 -4.59
N LEU A 123 -6.89 -8.42 -4.15
CA LEU A 123 -7.11 -8.90 -2.78
C LEU A 123 -6.82 -10.38 -2.71
N VAL A 124 -6.08 -10.80 -1.67
CA VAL A 124 -5.73 -12.21 -1.43
C VAL A 124 -5.96 -12.59 0.04
N ASP A 125 -6.11 -13.90 0.29
CA ASP A 125 -6.06 -14.49 1.63
C ASP A 125 -4.62 -14.76 2.09
N ALA A 126 -4.46 -15.39 3.25
CA ALA A 126 -3.14 -15.72 3.83
C ALA A 126 -2.34 -16.71 2.97
N GLU A 127 -3.02 -17.57 2.21
CA GLU A 127 -2.46 -18.54 1.28
C GLU A 127 -2.21 -17.96 -0.12
N GLN A 128 -2.41 -16.63 -0.29
CA GLN A 128 -2.29 -15.89 -1.55
C GLN A 128 -3.32 -16.29 -2.62
N HIS A 129 -4.44 -16.92 -2.26
CA HIS A 129 -5.55 -17.14 -3.18
C HIS A 129 -6.29 -15.83 -3.46
N GLU A 130 -6.66 -15.63 -4.72
CA GLU A 130 -7.35 -14.42 -5.14
C GLU A 130 -8.78 -14.36 -4.58
N LEU A 131 -9.08 -13.27 -3.88
CA LEU A 131 -10.42 -12.94 -3.36
C LEU A 131 -11.16 -11.94 -4.27
N GLY A 132 -10.47 -11.38 -5.28
CA GLY A 132 -11.01 -10.42 -6.22
C GLY A 132 -10.30 -9.06 -6.21
N SER A 133 -10.91 -8.08 -6.88
CA SER A 133 -10.41 -6.72 -6.95
C SER A 133 -10.92 -5.86 -5.80
N ARG A 134 -10.21 -4.79 -5.48
CA ARG A 134 -10.68 -3.77 -4.54
C ARG A 134 -11.96 -3.08 -5.07
N HIS A 135 -12.84 -2.67 -4.17
CA HIS A 135 -14.02 -1.88 -4.50
C HIS A 135 -13.69 -0.56 -5.22
N LEU A 136 -12.59 0.10 -4.82
CA LEU A 136 -12.04 1.26 -5.48
C LEU A 136 -10.77 0.83 -6.23
N THR A 137 -10.75 1.06 -7.54
CA THR A 137 -9.64 0.71 -8.44
C THR A 137 -8.87 1.95 -8.87
N ALA A 138 -7.60 1.78 -9.19
CA ALA A 138 -6.74 2.86 -9.66
C ALA A 138 -7.25 3.39 -11.01
N PRO A 139 -7.46 4.71 -11.16
CA PRO A 139 -7.86 5.31 -12.42
C PRO A 139 -6.67 5.42 -13.38
N ARG A 140 -6.92 5.48 -14.70
CA ARG A 140 -5.85 5.69 -15.70
C ARG A 140 -5.16 7.05 -15.56
N HIS A 141 -5.88 8.06 -15.07
CA HIS A 141 -5.36 9.39 -14.76
C HIS A 141 -5.58 9.67 -13.28
N LEU A 142 -4.49 9.60 -12.52
CA LEU A 142 -4.51 9.81 -11.09
C LEU A 142 -4.29 11.29 -10.77
N THR A 143 -5.18 11.84 -9.98
CA THR A 143 -5.09 13.19 -9.44
C THR A 143 -5.47 13.18 -7.96
N MET A 144 -5.17 14.25 -7.24
CA MET A 144 -5.66 14.42 -5.88
C MET A 144 -7.20 14.30 -5.81
N GLN A 145 -7.91 14.79 -6.85
CA GLN A 145 -9.37 14.69 -6.92
C GLN A 145 -9.89 13.25 -7.05
N SER A 146 -9.10 12.33 -7.60
CA SER A 146 -9.45 10.90 -7.65
C SER A 146 -9.63 10.32 -6.25
N PHE A 147 -8.82 10.76 -5.28
CA PHE A 147 -8.89 10.34 -3.88
C PHE A 147 -10.09 10.92 -3.11
N ALA A 148 -10.81 11.90 -3.66
CA ALA A 148 -12.03 12.41 -3.05
C ALA A 148 -13.18 11.37 -2.96
N ARG A 149 -13.03 10.23 -3.62
CA ARG A 149 -13.93 9.07 -3.51
C ARG A 149 -13.48 8.05 -2.46
N GLY A 150 -12.31 8.25 -1.86
CA GLY A 150 -11.62 7.32 -0.98
C GLY A 150 -10.27 6.89 -1.55
N MET A 151 -9.64 5.90 -0.97
CA MET A 151 -8.33 5.41 -1.37
C MET A 151 -8.39 4.56 -2.64
N VAL A 152 -8.43 5.22 -3.81
CA VAL A 152 -8.53 4.57 -5.13
C VAL A 152 -7.27 3.80 -5.51
N VAL A 153 -6.12 4.17 -4.98
CA VAL A 153 -4.86 3.44 -5.09
C VAL A 153 -4.46 2.98 -3.69
N CYS A 154 -4.18 1.70 -3.51
CA CYS A 154 -3.61 1.19 -2.26
C CYS A 154 -2.19 1.74 -2.08
N HIS A 155 -1.76 2.09 -0.87
CA HIS A 155 -0.43 2.67 -0.68
C HIS A 155 0.70 1.70 -1.07
N GLN A 156 0.47 0.39 -1.02
CA GLN A 156 1.42 -0.62 -1.51
C GLN A 156 1.57 -0.62 -3.04
N ALA A 157 0.56 -0.10 -3.77
CA ALA A 157 0.61 0.09 -5.22
C ALA A 157 0.84 1.55 -5.62
N PHE A 158 1.40 2.35 -4.70
CA PHE A 158 1.70 3.76 -4.86
C PHE A 158 3.19 3.99 -4.61
N VAL A 159 3.95 4.35 -5.65
CA VAL A 159 5.42 4.41 -5.66
C VAL A 159 5.85 5.84 -5.96
N PRO A 160 5.93 6.70 -4.96
CA PRO A 160 6.35 8.08 -5.16
C PRO A 160 7.87 8.18 -5.27
N ARG A 161 8.32 9.23 -5.96
CA ARG A 161 9.71 9.65 -5.94
C ARG A 161 10.08 10.16 -4.54
N LEU A 162 11.18 9.67 -3.98
CA LEU A 162 11.57 9.96 -2.60
C LEU A 162 11.74 11.48 -2.35
N ALA A 163 12.11 12.26 -3.37
CA ALA A 163 12.27 13.71 -3.26
C ALA A 163 10.98 14.49 -2.94
N ILE A 164 9.78 13.90 -3.18
CA ILE A 164 8.49 14.52 -2.84
C ILE A 164 7.84 13.91 -1.61
N VAL A 165 8.47 12.89 -1.02
CA VAL A 165 7.95 12.15 0.12
C VAL A 165 8.28 12.86 1.43
N GLY A 166 7.26 13.12 2.24
CA GLY A 166 7.44 13.48 3.65
C GLY A 166 6.97 12.35 4.57
N HIS A 167 7.25 12.47 5.85
CA HIS A 167 6.82 11.50 6.87
C HIS A 167 5.31 11.34 6.93
N TYR A 168 4.82 10.15 7.28
CA TYR A 168 3.44 9.95 7.69
C TYR A 168 3.13 10.78 8.93
N ASP A 169 1.97 11.40 8.95
CA ASP A 169 1.50 12.19 10.09
C ASP A 169 0.96 11.25 11.18
N LEU A 170 1.71 11.12 12.27
CA LEU A 170 1.42 10.18 13.36
C LEU A 170 0.18 10.55 14.20
N GLN A 171 -0.43 11.75 13.96
CA GLN A 171 -1.73 12.04 14.53
C GLN A 171 -2.83 11.11 14.00
N TYR A 172 -2.66 10.56 12.78
CA TYR A 172 -3.56 9.60 12.17
C TYR A 172 -3.06 8.18 12.41
N ARG A 173 -3.80 7.39 13.19
CA ARG A 173 -3.39 6.03 13.53
C ARG A 173 -3.81 4.97 12.52
N LEU A 174 -4.85 5.26 11.71
CA LEU A 174 -5.51 4.29 10.83
C LEU A 174 -5.59 4.76 9.37
N SER A 175 -5.34 6.02 9.10
CA SER A 175 -5.52 6.62 7.77
C SER A 175 -4.40 7.58 7.38
N ALA A 176 -3.21 7.48 8.02
CA ALA A 176 -2.06 8.29 7.64
C ALA A 176 -1.59 7.99 6.21
N ASP A 177 -1.79 6.76 5.72
CA ASP A 177 -1.55 6.36 4.34
C ASP A 177 -2.39 7.16 3.33
N TYR A 178 -3.65 7.40 3.67
CA TYR A 178 -4.55 8.21 2.84
C TYR A 178 -4.08 9.67 2.79
N GLU A 179 -3.72 10.27 3.92
CA GLU A 179 -3.18 11.62 4.00
C GLU A 179 -1.86 11.74 3.25
N TRP A 180 -0.96 10.78 3.44
CA TRP A 180 0.35 10.74 2.80
C TRP A 180 0.25 10.67 1.27
N CYS A 181 -0.61 9.83 0.73
CA CYS A 181 -0.87 9.78 -0.72
C CYS A 181 -1.39 11.12 -1.25
N LEU A 182 -2.32 11.77 -0.53
CA LEU A 182 -2.84 13.09 -0.92
C LEU A 182 -1.73 14.15 -0.94
N ARG A 183 -0.84 14.14 0.03
CA ARG A 183 0.29 15.06 0.11
C ARG A 183 1.29 14.84 -1.01
N CYS A 184 1.62 13.59 -1.32
CA CYS A 184 2.45 13.25 -2.48
C CYS A 184 1.80 13.71 -3.79
N LEU A 185 0.50 13.47 -3.99
CA LEU A 185 -0.22 13.90 -5.19
C LEU A 185 -0.33 15.43 -5.30
N LYS A 186 -0.39 16.15 -4.18
CA LYS A 186 -0.36 17.61 -4.17
C LYS A 186 0.99 18.17 -4.62
N ALA A 187 2.08 17.47 -4.31
CA ALA A 187 3.44 17.84 -4.70
C ALA A 187 3.81 17.34 -6.11
N SER A 188 3.08 16.36 -6.63
CA SER A 188 3.35 15.73 -7.92
C SER A 188 2.99 16.62 -9.09
N GLN A 189 3.85 16.62 -10.12
CA GLN A 189 3.62 17.25 -11.43
C GLN A 189 3.33 16.24 -12.54
N GLY A 190 3.61 14.94 -12.33
CA GLY A 190 3.38 13.89 -13.30
C GLY A 190 3.31 12.50 -12.68
N ASN A 191 2.33 11.70 -13.14
CA ASN A 191 2.07 10.36 -12.62
C ASN A 191 2.04 9.35 -13.75
N ALA A 192 2.58 8.14 -13.52
CA ALA A 192 2.62 7.04 -14.47
C ALA A 192 1.77 5.86 -13.98
N TYR A 193 0.84 5.42 -14.81
CA TYR A 193 0.00 4.25 -14.56
C TYR A 193 0.63 2.98 -15.15
N LEU A 194 0.80 1.94 -14.33
CA LEU A 194 1.40 0.67 -14.76
C LEU A 194 0.47 -0.26 -15.55
N GLY A 195 -0.76 0.20 -15.84
CA GLY A 195 -1.75 -0.62 -16.55
C GLY A 195 -2.67 -1.41 -15.65
N ASP A 196 -3.56 -2.19 -16.28
CA ASP A 196 -4.67 -2.86 -15.60
C ASP A 196 -4.24 -4.15 -14.88
N ALA A 197 -3.05 -4.71 -15.20
CA ALA A 197 -2.51 -5.87 -14.51
C ALA A 197 -2.15 -5.51 -13.06
N PRO A 198 -2.53 -6.33 -12.06
CA PRO A 198 -2.21 -6.07 -10.67
C PRO A 198 -0.71 -5.88 -10.44
N MET A 199 -0.37 -4.89 -9.63
CA MET A 199 0.98 -4.64 -9.15
C MET A 199 1.24 -5.39 -7.84
N VAL A 200 0.23 -5.41 -6.96
CA VAL A 200 0.35 -5.96 -5.60
C VAL A 200 -0.81 -6.88 -5.28
N ASN A 201 -0.51 -7.98 -4.65
CA ASN A 201 -1.42 -8.81 -3.89
C ASN A 201 -1.48 -8.27 -2.46
N TYR A 202 -2.65 -7.80 -2.05
CA TYR A 202 -2.89 -7.22 -0.73
C TYR A 202 -3.59 -8.24 0.18
N LEU A 203 -2.99 -8.54 1.32
CA LEU A 203 -3.55 -9.44 2.32
C LEU A 203 -4.72 -8.78 3.07
N VAL A 204 -5.93 -9.37 2.96
CA VAL A 204 -7.18 -8.75 3.45
C VAL A 204 -7.29 -8.72 4.98
N ASP A 205 -6.68 -9.64 5.70
CA ASP A 205 -6.82 -9.79 7.16
C ASP A 205 -5.93 -8.85 8.00
N GLY A 206 -5.41 -7.77 7.39
CA GLY A 206 -4.61 -6.75 8.05
C GLY A 206 -5.38 -5.94 9.11
N LEU A 207 -4.64 -5.18 9.93
CA LEU A 207 -5.12 -4.33 11.04
C LEU A 207 -6.27 -3.38 10.66
N SER A 208 -6.34 -2.93 9.41
CA SER A 208 -7.34 -1.97 8.91
C SER A 208 -8.77 -2.52 8.90
N ALA A 209 -8.95 -3.84 8.81
CA ALA A 209 -10.29 -4.45 8.79
C ALA A 209 -10.99 -4.38 10.15
N LYS A 210 -10.22 -4.36 11.25
CA LYS A 210 -10.75 -4.39 12.63
C LYS A 210 -11.23 -3.03 13.16
N HIS A 211 -10.81 -1.90 12.54
CA HIS A 211 -11.05 -0.54 13.05
C HIS A 211 -11.78 0.39 12.07
N ARG A 212 -12.72 -0.13 11.30
CA ARG A 212 -13.41 0.62 10.22
C ARG A 212 -14.03 1.94 10.66
N ALA A 213 -14.71 1.99 11.81
CA ALA A 213 -15.41 3.20 12.27
C ALA A 213 -14.43 4.34 12.60
N SER A 214 -13.36 4.03 13.33
CA SER A 214 -12.32 5.02 13.69
C SER A 214 -11.57 5.52 12.44
N SER A 215 -11.28 4.63 11.49
CA SER A 215 -10.67 5.00 10.20
C SER A 215 -11.57 5.95 9.39
N LEU A 216 -12.89 5.77 9.42
CA LEU A 216 -13.83 6.69 8.75
C LEU A 216 -13.80 8.10 9.37
N GLY A 217 -13.67 8.22 10.70
CA GLY A 217 -13.54 9.51 11.38
C GLY A 217 -12.26 10.25 10.98
N GLU A 218 -11.10 9.56 10.98
CA GLU A 218 -9.85 10.15 10.51
C GLU A 218 -9.94 10.59 9.05
N ARG A 219 -10.47 9.74 8.17
CA ARG A 219 -10.66 10.06 6.74
C ARG A 219 -11.55 11.27 6.53
N TRP A 220 -12.63 11.40 7.32
CA TRP A 220 -13.47 12.59 7.28
C TRP A 220 -12.67 13.87 7.56
N HIS A 221 -11.86 13.89 8.63
CA HIS A 221 -11.00 15.03 8.96
C HIS A 221 -10.01 15.35 7.85
N ILE A 222 -9.32 14.32 7.31
CA ILE A 222 -8.40 14.48 6.20
C ILE A 222 -9.12 15.05 4.97
N MET A 223 -10.28 14.50 4.61
CA MET A 223 -11.07 14.99 3.47
C MET A 223 -11.52 16.43 3.66
N CYS A 224 -11.96 16.82 4.86
CA CYS A 224 -12.31 18.21 5.16
C CYS A 224 -11.10 19.15 5.02
N ARG A 225 -9.92 18.72 5.44
CA ARG A 225 -8.67 19.48 5.32
C ARG A 225 -8.26 19.71 3.87
N TYR A 226 -8.39 18.70 3.01
CA TYR A 226 -7.90 18.76 1.62
C TYR A 226 -8.93 19.24 0.60
N TYR A 227 -10.22 18.98 0.82
CA TYR A 227 -11.30 19.29 -0.13
C TYR A 227 -12.30 20.31 0.39
N GLY A 228 -12.21 20.69 1.68
CA GLY A 228 -13.17 21.57 2.35
C GLY A 228 -14.37 20.81 2.94
N PHE A 229 -15.00 21.40 3.94
CA PHE A 229 -16.12 20.80 4.68
C PHE A 229 -17.35 20.55 3.79
N VAL A 230 -17.81 21.56 3.05
CA VAL A 230 -19.04 21.47 2.25
C VAL A 230 -18.91 20.42 1.13
N PRO A 231 -17.86 20.41 0.30
CA PRO A 231 -17.67 19.35 -0.70
C PRO A 231 -17.57 17.95 -0.09
N THR A 232 -16.95 17.82 1.08
CA THR A 232 -16.82 16.53 1.78
C THR A 232 -18.18 16.06 2.26
N LEU A 233 -18.98 16.95 2.88
CA LEU A 233 -20.34 16.64 3.36
C LEU A 233 -21.25 16.20 2.21
N LEU A 234 -21.28 16.94 1.11
CA LEU A 234 -22.10 16.62 -0.06
C LEU A 234 -21.76 15.25 -0.66
N ARG A 235 -20.46 14.91 -0.71
CA ARG A 235 -20.02 13.58 -1.16
C ARG A 235 -20.48 12.47 -0.22
N HIS A 236 -20.38 12.66 1.09
CA HIS A 236 -20.81 11.65 2.06
C HIS A 236 -22.34 11.45 2.05
N ILE A 237 -23.13 12.51 1.90
CA ILE A 237 -24.58 12.40 1.68
C ILE A 237 -24.88 11.57 0.43
N GLY A 238 -24.12 11.76 -0.66
CA GLY A 238 -24.27 10.96 -1.88
C GLY A 238 -23.81 9.50 -1.75
N PHE A 239 -23.00 9.16 -0.74
CA PHE A 239 -22.57 7.76 -0.47
C PHE A 239 -23.61 6.98 0.35
N VAL A 240 -24.38 7.64 1.23
CA VAL A 240 -25.37 6.99 2.10
C VAL A 240 -26.40 6.16 1.31
N PRO A 241 -27.05 6.68 0.24
CA PRO A 241 -27.99 5.89 -0.55
C PRO A 241 -27.35 4.67 -1.22
N ARG A 242 -26.10 4.82 -1.72
CA ARG A 242 -25.36 3.72 -2.36
C ARG A 242 -24.96 2.63 -1.35
N PHE A 243 -24.55 3.03 -0.16
CA PHE A 243 -24.23 2.09 0.92
C PHE A 243 -25.47 1.33 1.39
N LEU A 244 -26.61 2.02 1.57
CA LEU A 244 -27.88 1.40 1.92
C LEU A 244 -28.36 0.44 0.82
N ALA A 245 -28.31 0.84 -0.45
CA ALA A 245 -28.66 -0.02 -1.58
C ALA A 245 -27.77 -1.27 -1.66
N HIS A 246 -26.46 -1.13 -1.43
CA HIS A 246 -25.54 -2.26 -1.38
C HIS A 246 -25.82 -3.20 -0.20
N SER A 247 -26.07 -2.66 0.98
CA SER A 247 -26.40 -3.43 2.18
C SER A 247 -27.72 -4.20 2.02
N VAL A 248 -28.73 -3.59 1.43
CA VAL A 248 -30.01 -4.24 1.10
C VAL A 248 -29.80 -5.35 0.08
N ARG A 249 -29.03 -5.09 -1.00
CA ARG A 249 -28.72 -6.11 -2.02
C ARG A 249 -28.02 -7.32 -1.43
N MET A 250 -27.01 -7.08 -0.57
CA MET A 250 -26.28 -8.18 0.12
C MET A 250 -27.19 -8.96 1.09
N ALA A 251 -28.08 -8.29 1.80
CA ALA A 251 -29.05 -8.95 2.68
C ALA A 251 -30.03 -9.83 1.87
N LEU A 252 -30.52 -9.34 0.73
CA LEU A 252 -31.38 -10.09 -0.18
C LEU A 252 -30.68 -11.31 -0.78
N THR A 253 -29.42 -11.15 -1.22
CA THR A 253 -28.63 -12.26 -1.75
C THR A 253 -28.41 -13.35 -0.68
N LYS A 254 -28.06 -12.96 0.56
CA LYS A 254 -27.95 -13.91 1.68
C LYS A 254 -29.25 -14.62 2.01
N ALA A 255 -30.39 -13.92 1.92
CA ALA A 255 -31.71 -14.51 2.17
C ALA A 255 -32.10 -15.51 1.07
N LEU A 256 -31.78 -15.22 -0.20
CA LEU A 256 -32.02 -16.12 -1.33
C LEU A 256 -31.18 -17.41 -1.24
N VAL A 257 -29.88 -17.27 -0.96
CA VAL A 257 -28.98 -18.45 -0.78
C VAL A 257 -29.40 -19.31 0.41
N LYS A 258 -29.99 -18.71 1.47
CA LYS A 258 -30.51 -19.47 2.62
C LYS A 258 -31.80 -20.20 2.29
N ARG A 259 -32.63 -19.68 1.35
CA ARG A 259 -33.85 -20.36 0.87
C ARG A 259 -33.57 -21.56 -0.06
N GLU A 260 -32.48 -21.52 -0.81
CA GLU A 260 -32.08 -22.64 -1.70
C GLU A 260 -31.40 -23.81 -0.94
N LYS A 261 -31.01 -23.59 0.33
CA LYS A 261 -30.40 -24.63 1.18
C LYS A 261 -31.35 -25.30 2.17
N ASN A 262 -32.62 -24.85 2.24
CA ASN A 262 -33.71 -25.45 3.00
C ASN A 262 -34.77 -26.04 2.06
#